data_3775ea77b5a413d7e10c8d3007ba8816
#
_entry.id   3775ea77b5a413d7e10c8d3007ba8816
#
_cell.length_a   1.000
_cell.length_b   1.000
_cell.length_c   1.000
_cell.angle_alpha   90.00
_cell.angle_beta   90.00
_cell.angle_gamma   90.00
#
_symmetry.space_group_name_H-M   'P 1'
#
loop_
_entity.id
_entity.type
_entity.pdbx_description
1 polymer ?
#
loop_
_entity_poly.entity_id
_entity_poly.type
_entity_poly.pdbx_seq_one_letter_code
_entity_poly.pdbx_strand_id
1 'polypeptide(L)'
;QSHHSHVRLAGAGCRGADDGPHGVRPDVLWDEWDQAGQTNDSCVAYPALTCLAATWNRDIALRYGVSIGEEARYRDKDVLLGPGVNIYRTPYCGRNFEYMGEDPYLTSQIVVPYVQGVQQQGVAACVKHYALNNEELYRHQTDVDLSDRALYEIYLPAFKAAVVEGG
;
A
#
# COMPACT_ATOMS: atom_id res chain seq x y z
N GLN A 1 -6.71 20.51 10.77
CA GLN A 1 -5.63 20.80 9.80
C GLN A 1 -4.66 19.62 9.82
N SER A 2 -4.87 18.66 8.94
CA SER A 2 -3.97 17.52 8.76
C SER A 2 -2.75 17.99 7.97
N HIS A 3 -1.62 18.14 8.66
CA HIS A 3 -0.34 18.35 7.99
C HIS A 3 0.09 17.05 7.31
N HIS A 4 -0.10 16.97 6.00
CA HIS A 4 0.60 15.98 5.20
C HIS A 4 2.04 16.48 5.05
N SER A 5 2.94 15.86 5.78
CA SER A 5 4.37 16.11 5.65
C SER A 5 4.84 15.58 4.29
N HIS A 6 5.22 16.49 3.39
CA HIS A 6 5.94 16.12 2.19
C HIS A 6 7.32 15.60 2.59
N VAL A 7 7.55 14.32 2.43
CA VAL A 7 8.89 13.74 2.54
C VAL A 7 9.68 14.22 1.32
N ARG A 8 10.54 15.22 1.51
CA ARG A 8 11.54 15.60 0.51
C ARG A 8 12.70 14.62 0.63
N LEU A 9 12.79 13.68 -0.29
CA LEU A 9 14.03 12.93 -0.48
C LEU A 9 15.10 13.87 -1.03
N ALA A 10 16.20 14.04 -0.31
CA ALA A 10 17.24 14.97 -0.67
C ALA A 10 17.92 14.52 -1.97
N GLY A 11 17.89 15.36 -3.02
CA GLY A 11 18.75 15.26 -4.18
C GLY A 11 18.09 15.05 -5.55
N ALA A 12 16.85 14.57 -5.63
CA ALA A 12 16.05 14.58 -6.85
C ALA A 12 14.66 15.13 -6.49
N GLY A 13 14.14 16.06 -7.26
CA GLY A 13 12.82 16.61 -7.01
C GLY A 13 11.78 15.50 -7.02
N CYS A 14 11.28 15.09 -5.83
CA CYS A 14 10.21 14.11 -5.72
C CYS A 14 8.99 14.67 -6.44
N ARG A 15 8.52 14.01 -7.49
CA ARG A 15 7.42 14.48 -8.34
C ARG A 15 6.04 14.10 -7.81
N GLY A 16 5.98 13.29 -6.76
CA GLY A 16 4.74 13.01 -6.07
C GLY A 16 4.65 11.60 -5.49
N ALA A 17 3.86 11.48 -4.43
CA ALA A 17 3.39 10.23 -3.89
C ALA A 17 1.97 9.99 -4.36
N ASP A 18 1.64 8.75 -4.72
CA ASP A 18 0.32 8.38 -5.16
C ASP A 18 -0.31 7.30 -4.29
N ASP A 19 -1.59 7.43 -4.02
CA ASP A 19 -2.36 6.46 -3.24
C ASP A 19 -2.93 5.39 -4.15
N GLY A 20 -2.67 4.14 -3.80
CA GLY A 20 -3.27 3.04 -4.53
C GLY A 20 -2.52 1.73 -4.40
N PRO A 21 -2.85 0.90 -3.40
CA PRO A 21 -2.24 -0.43 -3.25
C PRO A 21 -2.64 -1.41 -4.37
N HIS A 22 -3.71 -1.13 -5.10
CA HIS A 22 -4.23 -1.92 -6.22
C HIS A 22 -4.63 -1.07 -7.43
N GLY A 23 -3.90 0.01 -7.67
CA GLY A 23 -4.04 0.89 -8.82
C GLY A 23 -3.44 2.26 -8.54
N VAL A 24 -2.78 2.82 -9.54
CA VAL A 24 -2.29 4.20 -9.45
C VAL A 24 -3.49 5.13 -9.60
N ARG A 25 -3.66 6.03 -8.65
CA ARG A 25 -4.82 6.91 -8.64
C ARG A 25 -4.71 7.98 -9.71
N PRO A 26 -5.81 8.39 -10.35
CA PRO A 26 -5.83 9.58 -11.19
C PRO A 26 -5.41 10.83 -10.40
N ASP A 27 -4.75 11.76 -11.07
CA ASP A 27 -4.43 13.05 -10.44
C ASP A 27 -5.73 13.77 -10.09
N VAL A 28 -5.84 14.17 -8.83
CA VAL A 28 -7.01 14.88 -8.30
C VAL A 28 -6.58 16.18 -7.64
N LEU A 29 -7.46 17.17 -7.63
CA LEU A 29 -7.28 18.35 -6.81
C LEU A 29 -7.38 17.92 -5.33
N TRP A 30 -6.36 18.23 -4.59
CA TRP A 30 -6.13 17.66 -3.28
C TRP A 30 -7.23 18.01 -2.24
N ASP A 31 -7.87 19.16 -2.39
CA ASP A 31 -8.89 19.71 -1.50
C ASP A 31 -10.32 19.40 -1.96
N GLU A 32 -10.51 19.14 -3.24
CA GLU A 32 -11.84 18.95 -3.84
C GLU A 32 -12.10 17.50 -4.25
N TRP A 33 -11.07 16.66 -4.32
CA TRP A 33 -11.13 15.28 -4.82
C TRP A 33 -11.64 15.15 -6.26
N ASP A 34 -11.66 16.27 -6.98
CA ASP A 34 -11.96 16.32 -8.40
C ASP A 34 -10.73 16.03 -9.24
N GLN A 35 -10.94 15.61 -10.48
CA GLN A 35 -9.85 15.43 -11.42
C GLN A 35 -9.13 16.76 -11.68
N ALA A 36 -7.81 16.72 -11.75
CA ALA A 36 -6.95 17.89 -11.92
C ALA A 36 -7.04 18.51 -13.34
N GLY A 37 -8.16 18.39 -14.04
CA GLY A 37 -8.43 19.00 -15.34
C GLY A 37 -7.85 18.22 -16.53
N GLN A 38 -7.34 17.03 -16.33
CA GLN A 38 -6.89 16.15 -17.41
C GLN A 38 -8.07 15.34 -17.94
N THR A 39 -8.44 15.54 -19.18
CA THR A 39 -9.61 14.91 -19.81
C THR A 39 -9.46 13.42 -20.09
N ASN A 40 -8.25 12.85 -20.01
CA ASN A 40 -7.92 11.46 -20.32
C ASN A 40 -7.03 10.82 -19.25
N ASP A 41 -7.24 11.15 -17.99
CA ASP A 41 -6.49 10.57 -16.89
C ASP A 41 -7.09 9.21 -16.49
N SER A 42 -6.93 8.23 -17.36
CA SER A 42 -7.31 6.85 -17.09
C SER A 42 -6.18 6.10 -16.41
N CYS A 43 -6.51 5.32 -15.40
CA CYS A 43 -5.58 4.42 -14.72
C CYS A 43 -6.13 3.00 -14.69
N VAL A 44 -5.23 2.03 -14.51
CA VAL A 44 -5.61 0.62 -14.45
C VAL A 44 -6.14 0.28 -13.06
N ALA A 45 -7.31 -0.32 -12.99
CA ALA A 45 -7.82 -0.94 -11.77
C ALA A 45 -7.28 -2.38 -11.70
N TYR A 46 -6.33 -2.60 -10.81
CA TYR A 46 -5.79 -3.93 -10.54
C TYR A 46 -6.72 -4.72 -9.61
N PRO A 47 -6.63 -6.06 -9.60
CA PRO A 47 -7.35 -6.87 -8.60
C PRO A 47 -7.02 -6.42 -7.17
N ALA A 48 -7.99 -6.47 -6.28
CA ALA A 48 -7.77 -6.17 -4.86
C ALA A 48 -6.65 -7.05 -4.27
N LEU A 49 -5.93 -6.55 -3.28
CA LEU A 49 -4.80 -7.30 -2.71
C LEU A 49 -5.21 -8.61 -2.06
N THR A 50 -6.44 -8.72 -1.57
CA THR A 50 -7.02 -10.00 -1.13
C THR A 50 -7.04 -11.03 -2.26
N CYS A 51 -7.41 -10.60 -3.48
CA CYS A 51 -7.40 -11.46 -4.67
C CYS A 51 -5.96 -11.85 -5.04
N LEU A 52 -5.02 -10.93 -4.98
CA LEU A 52 -3.60 -11.22 -5.20
C LEU A 52 -3.09 -12.27 -4.21
N ALA A 53 -3.33 -12.09 -2.92
CA ALA A 53 -2.89 -13.01 -1.88
C ALA A 53 -3.54 -14.40 -2.04
N ALA A 54 -4.81 -14.47 -2.46
CA ALA A 54 -5.52 -15.71 -2.72
C ALA A 54 -4.92 -16.56 -3.85
N THR A 55 -4.00 -16.01 -4.65
CA THR A 55 -3.26 -16.78 -5.65
C THR A 55 -2.20 -17.69 -5.03
N TRP A 56 -1.72 -17.39 -3.84
CA TRP A 56 -0.59 -18.07 -3.17
C TRP A 56 0.69 -18.09 -4.02
N ASN A 57 0.80 -17.17 -4.97
CA ASN A 57 1.85 -17.19 -5.99
C ASN A 57 2.73 -15.93 -5.92
N ARG A 58 3.99 -16.11 -5.53
CA ARG A 58 4.97 -15.04 -5.39
C ARG A 58 5.36 -14.41 -6.74
N ASP A 59 5.36 -15.20 -7.82
CA ASP A 59 5.70 -14.68 -9.16
C ASP A 59 4.58 -13.75 -9.67
N ILE A 60 3.32 -14.08 -9.38
CA ILE A 60 2.20 -13.18 -9.68
C ILE A 60 2.31 -11.90 -8.86
N ALA A 61 2.68 -11.99 -7.58
CA ALA A 61 2.88 -10.82 -6.74
C ALA A 61 4.02 -9.92 -7.26
N LEU A 62 5.12 -10.51 -7.73
CA LEU A 62 6.20 -9.76 -8.37
C LEU A 62 5.72 -9.04 -9.63
N ARG A 63 5.02 -9.74 -10.52
CA ARG A 63 4.47 -9.14 -11.75
C ARG A 63 3.47 -8.03 -11.45
N TYR A 64 2.65 -8.21 -10.43
CA TYR A 64 1.72 -7.19 -9.97
C TYR A 64 2.48 -5.92 -9.54
N GLY A 65 3.51 -6.08 -8.70
CA GLY A 65 4.38 -4.97 -8.27
C GLY A 65 5.09 -4.29 -9.44
N VAL A 66 5.62 -5.05 -10.40
CA VAL A 66 6.24 -4.51 -11.61
C VAL A 66 5.23 -3.67 -12.40
N SER A 67 4.05 -4.22 -12.69
CA SER A 67 3.05 -3.52 -13.53
C SER A 67 2.56 -2.22 -12.89
N ILE A 68 2.26 -2.23 -11.58
CA ILE A 68 1.81 -1.02 -10.89
C ILE A 68 2.96 0.00 -10.73
N GLY A 69 4.20 -0.48 -10.55
CA GLY A 69 5.38 0.37 -10.52
C GLY A 69 5.67 1.03 -11.87
N GLU A 70 5.53 0.31 -12.98
CA GLU A 70 5.64 0.86 -14.33
C GLU A 70 4.60 1.95 -14.56
N GLU A 71 3.34 1.74 -14.19
CA GLU A 71 2.30 2.75 -14.33
C GLU A 71 2.58 3.96 -13.45
N ALA A 72 2.99 3.78 -12.20
CA ALA A 72 3.38 4.87 -11.32
C ALA A 72 4.53 5.68 -11.91
N ARG A 73 5.54 5.00 -12.45
CA ARG A 73 6.69 5.66 -13.10
C ARG A 73 6.28 6.41 -14.35
N TYR A 74 5.42 5.84 -15.19
CA TYR A 74 4.88 6.49 -16.38
C TYR A 74 4.11 7.78 -16.03
N ARG A 75 3.48 7.81 -14.85
CA ARG A 75 2.75 8.97 -14.32
C ARG A 75 3.62 9.93 -13.51
N ASP A 76 4.94 9.82 -13.62
CA ASP A 76 5.90 10.67 -12.88
C ASP A 76 5.75 10.59 -11.33
N LYS A 77 5.33 9.45 -10.80
CA LYS A 77 5.25 9.23 -9.35
C LYS A 77 6.53 8.55 -8.85
N ASP A 78 7.08 9.05 -7.77
CA ASP A 78 8.29 8.51 -7.16
C ASP A 78 7.98 7.60 -5.97
N VAL A 79 6.78 7.71 -5.39
CA VAL A 79 6.34 6.92 -4.24
C VAL A 79 4.94 6.39 -4.47
N LEU A 80 4.77 5.07 -4.34
CA LEU A 80 3.46 4.42 -4.29
C LEU A 80 3.08 4.17 -2.82
N LEU A 81 1.93 4.69 -2.38
CA LEU A 81 1.39 4.43 -1.04
C LEU A 81 0.71 3.06 -0.99
N GLY A 82 1.53 2.06 -1.01
CA GLY A 82 1.16 0.64 -1.05
C GLY A 82 2.38 -0.27 -0.95
N PRO A 83 2.17 -1.56 -0.71
CA PRO A 83 0.90 -2.24 -0.52
C PRO A 83 0.30 -2.07 0.87
N GLY A 84 -1.00 -2.36 1.02
CA GLY A 84 -1.65 -2.50 2.31
C GLY A 84 -1.42 -3.88 2.90
N VAL A 85 -0.97 -3.96 4.15
CA VAL A 85 -0.58 -5.23 4.80
C VAL A 85 -1.20 -5.44 6.18
N ASN A 86 -2.19 -4.65 6.56
CA ASN A 86 -2.86 -4.87 7.83
C ASN A 86 -3.51 -6.25 7.84
N ILE A 87 -3.34 -6.95 8.95
CA ILE A 87 -4.02 -8.24 9.15
C ILE A 87 -5.44 -7.96 9.61
N TYR A 88 -6.44 -8.34 8.82
CA TYR A 88 -7.82 -8.20 9.22
C TYR A 88 -8.39 -9.48 9.83
N ARG A 89 -9.11 -9.33 10.93
CA ARG A 89 -9.69 -10.43 11.70
C ARG A 89 -11.21 -10.34 11.83
N THR A 90 -11.76 -9.26 11.33
CA THR A 90 -13.18 -8.99 11.31
C THR A 90 -13.58 -8.41 9.96
N PRO A 91 -14.77 -8.74 9.42
CA PRO A 91 -15.23 -8.19 8.16
C PRO A 91 -15.69 -6.73 8.25
N TYR A 92 -15.75 -6.15 9.44
CA TYR A 92 -16.37 -4.84 9.64
C TYR A 92 -15.48 -3.64 9.31
N CYS A 93 -14.17 -3.82 9.14
CA CYS A 93 -13.32 -2.71 8.72
C CYS A 93 -13.56 -2.38 7.24
N GLY A 94 -13.94 -1.14 6.96
CA GLY A 94 -14.24 -0.65 5.60
C GLY A 94 -13.05 -0.69 4.64
N ARG A 95 -11.83 -0.93 5.14
CA ARG A 95 -10.59 -0.98 4.34
C ARG A 95 -10.04 -2.38 4.14
N ASN A 96 -10.75 -3.44 4.53
CA ASN A 96 -10.28 -4.81 4.35
C ASN A 96 -9.94 -5.17 2.89
N PHE A 97 -10.65 -4.58 1.92
CA PHE A 97 -10.43 -4.84 0.49
C PHE A 97 -9.02 -4.47 0.01
N GLU A 98 -8.34 -3.54 0.66
CA GLU A 98 -6.99 -3.11 0.28
C GLU A 98 -5.87 -3.87 0.99
N TYR A 99 -6.20 -4.89 1.78
CA TYR A 99 -5.24 -5.73 2.50
C TYR A 99 -5.19 -7.16 1.93
N MET A 100 -4.18 -7.92 2.32
CA MET A 100 -3.88 -9.23 1.75
C MET A 100 -4.60 -10.39 2.45
N GLY A 101 -5.10 -10.19 3.67
CA GLY A 101 -5.84 -11.23 4.39
C GLY A 101 -5.61 -11.22 5.89
N GLU A 102 -5.98 -12.33 6.50
CA GLU A 102 -5.88 -12.55 7.95
C GLU A 102 -4.66 -13.39 8.37
N ASP A 103 -3.94 -13.95 7.40
CA ASP A 103 -2.76 -14.78 7.65
C ASP A 103 -1.47 -13.94 7.55
N PRO A 104 -0.74 -13.74 8.67
CA PRO A 104 0.49 -12.96 8.68
C PRO A 104 1.62 -13.60 7.87
N TYR A 105 1.67 -14.93 7.78
CA TYR A 105 2.67 -15.63 6.98
C TYR A 105 2.43 -15.41 5.48
N LEU A 106 1.22 -15.67 5.00
CA LEU A 106 0.86 -15.44 3.61
C LEU A 106 1.10 -13.98 3.21
N THR A 107 0.65 -13.04 4.04
CA THR A 107 0.87 -11.60 3.80
C THR A 107 2.35 -11.28 3.69
N SER A 108 3.19 -11.84 4.57
CA SER A 108 4.65 -11.66 4.52
C SER A 108 5.26 -12.23 3.25
N GLN A 109 4.78 -13.37 2.75
CA GLN A 109 5.29 -13.99 1.53
C GLN A 109 4.89 -13.23 0.26
N ILE A 110 3.75 -12.57 0.25
CA ILE A 110 3.24 -11.84 -0.91
C ILE A 110 3.74 -10.38 -0.94
N VAL A 111 3.91 -9.73 0.22
CA VAL A 111 4.37 -8.33 0.27
C VAL A 111 5.79 -8.18 -0.27
N VAL A 112 6.69 -9.12 0.02
CA VAL A 112 8.09 -9.06 -0.41
C VAL A 112 8.22 -8.91 -1.93
N PRO A 113 7.74 -9.85 -2.75
CA PRO A 113 7.84 -9.70 -4.20
C PRO A 113 7.05 -8.51 -4.76
N TYR A 114 5.94 -8.12 -4.14
CA TYR A 114 5.22 -6.90 -4.53
C TYR A 114 6.13 -5.67 -4.38
N VAL A 115 6.75 -5.48 -3.21
CA VAL A 115 7.66 -4.36 -2.95
C VAL A 115 8.84 -4.39 -3.91
N GLN A 116 9.46 -5.54 -4.10
CA GLN A 116 10.57 -5.71 -5.04
C GLN A 116 10.16 -5.31 -6.47
N GLY A 117 8.98 -5.72 -6.91
CA GLY A 117 8.46 -5.38 -8.24
C GLY A 117 8.27 -3.88 -8.45
N VAL A 118 7.68 -3.19 -7.47
CA VAL A 118 7.51 -1.73 -7.51
C VAL A 118 8.87 -1.04 -7.54
N GLN A 119 9.78 -1.44 -6.68
CA GLN A 119 11.10 -0.79 -6.54
C GLN A 119 12.01 -1.03 -7.74
N GLN A 120 11.86 -2.15 -8.44
CA GLN A 120 12.56 -2.40 -9.72
C GLN A 120 12.24 -1.34 -10.78
N GLN A 121 11.11 -0.63 -10.67
CA GLN A 121 10.72 0.44 -11.58
C GLN A 121 11.22 1.82 -11.12
N GLY A 122 12.02 1.88 -10.06
CA GLY A 122 12.52 3.13 -9.49
C GLY A 122 11.46 3.93 -8.74
N VAL A 123 10.42 3.27 -8.26
CA VAL A 123 9.35 3.83 -7.43
C VAL A 123 9.48 3.27 -6.01
N ALA A 124 9.47 4.12 -5.00
CA ALA A 124 9.50 3.66 -3.61
C ALA A 124 8.14 3.07 -3.19
N ALA A 125 8.14 1.88 -2.61
CA ALA A 125 6.94 1.30 -2.01
C ALA A 125 6.78 1.76 -0.56
N CYS A 126 5.64 2.35 -0.24
CA CYS A 126 5.30 2.78 1.12
C CYS A 126 4.28 1.83 1.72
N VAL A 127 4.77 0.80 2.40
CA VAL A 127 3.92 -0.24 3.01
C VAL A 127 3.06 0.35 4.13
N LYS A 128 1.75 0.06 4.10
CA LYS A 128 0.77 0.70 4.98
C LYS A 128 -0.24 -0.30 5.56
N HIS A 129 -0.94 0.02 6.65
CA HIS A 129 -0.85 1.23 7.46
C HIS A 129 -0.14 0.90 8.77
N TYR A 130 0.99 1.48 8.99
CA TYR A 130 1.78 1.23 10.20
C TYR A 130 1.23 2.08 11.36
N ALA A 131 0.70 1.48 12.41
CA ALA A 131 0.28 0.10 12.46
C ALA A 131 -1.09 0.01 13.15
N LEU A 132 -1.81 -1.10 12.91
CA LEU A 132 -3.05 -1.42 13.63
C LEU A 132 -4.29 -0.59 13.23
N ASN A 133 -4.33 0.01 12.06
CA ASN A 133 -5.57 0.62 11.58
C ASN A 133 -6.54 -0.47 11.08
N ASN A 134 -7.18 -1.17 12.02
CA ASN A 134 -8.16 -2.21 11.76
C ASN A 134 -9.61 -1.74 12.00
N GLU A 135 -9.77 -0.45 12.31
CA GLU A 135 -11.05 0.24 12.45
C GLU A 135 -10.96 1.58 11.72
N GLU A 136 -11.76 1.76 10.69
CA GLU A 136 -11.74 2.99 9.88
C GLU A 136 -12.70 4.05 10.42
N LEU A 137 -13.80 3.61 11.03
CA LEU A 137 -14.76 4.52 11.63
C LEU A 137 -14.14 5.18 12.86
N TYR A 138 -14.10 6.51 12.87
CA TYR A 138 -13.46 7.31 13.91
C TYR A 138 -11.97 6.99 14.15
N ARG A 139 -11.22 6.57 13.12
CA ARG A 139 -9.81 6.14 13.24
C ARG A 139 -8.89 7.12 13.96
N HIS A 140 -9.21 8.42 13.96
CA HIS A 140 -8.45 9.45 14.68
C HIS A 140 -8.84 9.60 16.16
N GLN A 141 -9.83 8.85 16.62
CA GLN A 141 -10.36 8.87 17.99
C GLN A 141 -10.33 7.46 18.62
N THR A 142 -10.02 6.44 17.83
CA THR A 142 -9.94 5.05 18.27
C THR A 142 -8.57 4.79 18.84
N ASP A 143 -8.51 4.31 20.08
CA ASP A 143 -7.31 3.73 20.68
C ASP A 143 -7.31 2.22 20.46
N VAL A 144 -6.13 1.65 20.22
CA VAL A 144 -5.98 0.22 19.95
C VAL A 144 -5.18 -0.42 21.05
N ASP A 145 -5.82 -1.30 21.81
CA ASP A 145 -5.19 -2.09 22.88
C ASP A 145 -5.00 -3.54 22.42
N LEU A 146 -3.79 -4.05 22.57
CA LEU A 146 -3.45 -5.44 22.26
C LEU A 146 -2.21 -5.89 23.04
N SER A 147 -2.04 -7.20 23.19
CA SER A 147 -0.84 -7.75 23.81
C SER A 147 0.39 -7.63 22.89
N ASP A 148 1.58 -7.52 23.48
CA ASP A 148 2.85 -7.57 22.74
C ASP A 148 2.96 -8.81 21.86
N ARG A 149 2.48 -9.95 22.36
CA ARG A 149 2.46 -11.18 21.58
C ARG A 149 1.66 -11.04 20.30
N ALA A 150 0.45 -10.48 20.36
CA ALA A 150 -0.37 -10.25 19.17
C ALA A 150 0.30 -9.26 18.20
N LEU A 151 0.90 -8.20 18.73
CA LEU A 151 1.63 -7.21 17.93
C LEU A 151 2.76 -7.87 17.15
N TYR A 152 3.65 -8.61 17.81
CA TYR A 152 4.85 -9.16 17.19
C TYR A 152 4.62 -10.45 16.39
N GLU A 153 3.62 -11.26 16.73
CA GLU A 153 3.36 -12.52 16.04
C GLU A 153 2.36 -12.39 14.88
N ILE A 154 1.48 -11.38 14.91
CA ILE A 154 0.39 -11.26 13.94
C ILE A 154 0.52 -9.97 13.09
N TYR A 155 0.64 -8.80 13.73
CA TYR A 155 0.47 -7.53 13.02
C TYR A 155 1.76 -6.95 12.41
N LEU A 156 2.92 -7.19 13.00
CA LEU A 156 4.19 -6.67 12.51
C LEU A 156 4.97 -7.56 11.53
N PRO A 157 4.74 -8.89 11.41
CA PRO A 157 5.57 -9.74 10.55
C PRO A 157 5.63 -9.27 9.09
N ALA A 158 4.52 -8.84 8.52
CA ALA A 158 4.48 -8.37 7.14
C ALA A 158 5.29 -7.08 6.92
N PHE A 159 5.24 -6.14 7.86
CA PHE A 159 6.07 -4.93 7.81
C PHE A 159 7.56 -5.28 7.93
N LYS A 160 7.91 -6.20 8.84
CA LYS A 160 9.27 -6.69 8.97
C LYS A 160 9.77 -7.34 7.69
N ALA A 161 8.98 -8.24 7.09
CA ALA A 161 9.33 -8.90 5.84
C ALA A 161 9.53 -7.89 4.70
N ALA A 162 8.65 -6.91 4.57
CA ALA A 162 8.76 -5.86 3.57
C ALA A 162 10.08 -5.08 3.67
N VAL A 163 10.51 -4.74 4.89
CA VAL A 163 11.75 -3.97 5.12
C VAL A 163 13.00 -4.83 5.00
N VAL A 164 12.98 -6.05 5.56
CA VAL A 164 14.20 -6.88 5.65
C VAL A 164 14.46 -7.65 4.36
N GLU A 165 13.41 -8.07 3.66
CA GLU A 165 13.50 -8.93 2.48
C GLU A 165 13.04 -8.20 1.20
N GLY A 166 12.17 -7.20 1.32
CA GLY A 166 11.67 -6.41 0.19
C GLY A 166 12.66 -5.34 -0.29
N GLY A 167 13.47 -4.79 0.60
CA GLY A 167 14.54 -3.83 0.30
C GLY A 167 14.23 -2.40 0.70
#